data_ae61d0b2b9bf8cd152b5f47aceaa97c5
#
_entry.id   ae61d0b2b9bf8cd152b5f47aceaa97c5
#
_cell.length_a   1.000
_cell.length_b   1.000
_cell.length_c   1.000
_cell.angle_alpha   90.00
_cell.angle_beta   90.00
_cell.angle_gamma   90.00
#
_symmetry.space_group_name_H-M   'P 1'
#
loop_
_entity.id
_entity.type
_entity.pdbx_description
1 polymer ?
#
loop_
_entity_poly.entity_id
_entity_poly.type
_entity_poly.pdbx_seq_one_letter_code
_entity_poly.pdbx_strand_id
1 'polypeptide(L)'
;MSNIAFEQVIKVGCGADVHKETIVATIRRSDSDFETRTFSCYTSSLIELREWCQSCGVTHFAMESTGIYWKPVFNILEESDMKIILVNARHVKNVPGHKTDKKDSIWLSKLLLSGLLKGSFIPPEDIRELRDLVRYKKKVTEQRSSEKNRIIKTLEDCNIKLSSVLTNVDGAVG
;
A
#
# COMPACT_ATOMS: atom_id res chain seq x y z
N MET A 1 17.02 -17.13 22.63
CA MET A 1 16.75 -16.08 21.62
C MET A 1 17.03 -14.75 22.29
N SER A 2 18.03 -14.00 21.85
CA SER A 2 18.35 -12.70 22.41
C SER A 2 17.21 -11.73 22.12
N ASN A 3 16.54 -11.28 23.17
CA ASN A 3 15.52 -10.23 23.08
C ASN A 3 16.29 -8.92 22.78
N ILE A 4 16.22 -8.45 21.55
CA ILE A 4 16.77 -7.15 21.18
C ILE A 4 15.87 -6.10 21.83
N ALA A 5 16.38 -5.42 22.87
CA ALA A 5 15.70 -4.29 23.47
C ALA A 5 16.04 -3.02 22.68
N PHE A 6 15.02 -2.30 22.23
CA PHE A 6 15.16 -0.99 21.61
C PHE A 6 14.68 0.10 22.57
N GLU A 7 15.30 1.27 22.51
CA GLU A 7 14.81 2.44 23.22
C GLU A 7 13.44 2.87 22.66
N GLN A 8 12.48 3.14 23.56
CA GLN A 8 11.13 3.54 23.16
C GLN A 8 11.06 5.06 22.98
N VAL A 9 10.69 5.49 21.77
CA VAL A 9 10.55 6.92 21.38
C VAL A 9 9.08 7.34 21.31
N ILE A 10 8.20 6.43 20.88
CA ILE A 10 6.75 6.68 20.73
C ILE A 10 6.01 5.98 21.87
N LYS A 11 5.12 6.72 22.57
CA LYS A 11 4.40 6.20 23.74
C LYS A 11 3.37 5.12 23.37
N VAL A 12 2.53 5.39 22.35
CA VAL A 12 1.49 4.45 21.88
C VAL A 12 1.50 4.45 20.37
N GLY A 13 1.68 3.28 19.78
CA GLY A 13 1.69 3.11 18.33
C GLY A 13 0.94 1.86 17.90
N CYS A 14 0.45 1.88 16.66
CA CYS A 14 -0.20 0.75 16.02
C CYS A 14 0.59 0.32 14.79
N GLY A 15 0.95 -0.96 14.72
CA GLY A 15 1.51 -1.58 13.51
C GLY A 15 0.46 -2.47 12.85
N ALA A 16 0.25 -2.32 11.54
CA ALA A 16 -0.75 -3.09 10.82
C ALA A 16 -0.16 -3.81 9.61
N ASP A 17 -0.46 -5.09 9.52
CA ASP A 17 -0.23 -5.92 8.35
C ASP A 17 -1.52 -5.97 7.52
N VAL A 18 -1.45 -5.45 6.28
CA VAL A 18 -2.60 -5.20 5.42
C VAL A 18 -2.60 -6.18 4.26
N HIS A 19 -3.61 -7.05 4.23
CA HIS A 19 -3.90 -7.99 3.15
C HIS A 19 -5.14 -7.56 2.34
N LYS A 20 -5.49 -8.34 1.33
CA LYS A 20 -6.65 -8.10 0.47
C LYS A 20 -7.98 -8.11 1.24
N GLU A 21 -8.14 -9.04 2.17
CA GLU A 21 -9.41 -9.31 2.86
C GLU A 21 -9.38 -8.98 4.34
N THR A 22 -8.17 -8.94 4.93
CA THR A 22 -7.98 -8.80 6.37
C THR A 22 -6.86 -7.84 6.70
N ILE A 23 -6.97 -7.20 7.85
CA ILE A 23 -5.94 -6.35 8.45
C ILE A 23 -5.68 -6.88 9.86
N VAL A 24 -4.44 -7.24 10.13
CA VAL A 24 -4.00 -7.58 11.49
C VAL A 24 -3.31 -6.36 12.08
N ALA A 25 -3.92 -5.75 13.07
CA ALA A 25 -3.40 -4.54 13.71
C ALA A 25 -2.98 -4.82 15.16
N THR A 26 -1.82 -4.33 15.55
CA THR A 26 -1.28 -4.47 16.89
C THR A 26 -1.00 -3.10 17.48
N ILE A 27 -1.76 -2.72 18.50
CA ILE A 27 -1.47 -1.56 19.35
C ILE A 27 -0.44 -1.96 20.38
N ARG A 28 0.59 -1.15 20.56
CA ARG A 28 1.67 -1.40 21.50
C ARG A 28 1.94 -0.15 22.33
N ARG A 29 2.12 -0.34 23.65
CA ARG A 29 2.50 0.69 24.64
C ARG A 29 3.87 0.43 25.25
N SER A 30 4.26 -0.87 25.33
CA SER A 30 5.58 -1.30 25.78
C SER A 30 5.96 -2.65 25.16
N ASP A 31 7.12 -3.21 25.48
CA ASP A 31 7.52 -4.54 24.99
C ASP A 31 6.58 -5.65 25.48
N SER A 32 5.99 -5.50 26.67
CA SER A 32 5.08 -6.48 27.29
C SER A 32 3.60 -6.11 27.18
N ASP A 33 3.27 -4.83 26.89
CA ASP A 33 1.90 -4.34 26.79
C ASP A 33 1.53 -4.07 25.32
N PHE A 34 0.87 -5.04 24.72
CA PHE A 34 0.33 -4.91 23.37
C PHE A 34 -0.96 -5.74 23.21
N GLU A 35 -1.83 -5.27 22.34
CA GLU A 35 -3.09 -5.91 21.97
C GLU A 35 -3.17 -6.04 20.45
N THR A 36 -3.55 -7.23 19.95
CA THR A 36 -3.71 -7.49 18.52
C THR A 36 -5.16 -7.81 18.20
N ARG A 37 -5.70 -7.15 17.17
CA ARG A 37 -7.03 -7.43 16.62
C ARG A 37 -6.95 -7.64 15.12
N THR A 38 -7.91 -8.39 14.58
CA THR A 38 -8.07 -8.61 13.16
C THR A 38 -9.36 -7.94 12.69
N PHE A 39 -9.25 -7.17 11.61
CA PHE A 39 -10.33 -6.44 10.98
C PHE A 39 -10.52 -6.91 9.54
N SER A 40 -11.72 -6.78 9.00
CA SER A 40 -11.94 -6.93 7.57
C SER A 40 -11.55 -5.64 6.80
N CYS A 41 -11.40 -5.73 5.48
CA CYS A 41 -11.10 -4.56 4.65
C CYS A 41 -12.35 -3.78 4.20
N TYR A 42 -13.53 -4.07 4.77
CA TYR A 42 -14.74 -3.28 4.50
C TYR A 42 -14.71 -1.94 5.26
N THR A 43 -15.33 -0.92 4.69
CA THR A 43 -15.31 0.45 5.24
C THR A 43 -15.75 0.52 6.69
N SER A 44 -16.82 -0.20 7.09
CA SER A 44 -17.27 -0.25 8.47
C SER A 44 -16.20 -0.75 9.43
N SER A 45 -15.49 -1.82 9.06
CA SER A 45 -14.45 -2.40 9.88
C SER A 45 -13.16 -1.54 9.92
N LEU A 46 -12.90 -0.76 8.86
CA LEU A 46 -11.83 0.23 8.86
C LEU A 46 -12.14 1.43 9.79
N ILE A 47 -13.42 1.81 9.87
CA ILE A 47 -13.88 2.82 10.84
C ILE A 47 -13.72 2.29 12.26
N GLU A 48 -14.11 1.04 12.54
CA GLU A 48 -13.89 0.39 13.84
C GLU A 48 -12.39 0.35 14.21
N LEU A 49 -11.50 0.07 13.24
CA LEU A 49 -10.06 0.11 13.44
C LEU A 49 -9.59 1.52 13.85
N ARG A 50 -10.08 2.57 13.18
CA ARG A 50 -9.77 3.97 13.51
C ARG A 50 -10.23 4.32 14.92
N GLU A 51 -11.48 4.01 15.25
CA GLU A 51 -12.06 4.29 16.57
C GLU A 51 -11.33 3.53 17.68
N TRP A 52 -10.97 2.27 17.45
CA TRP A 52 -10.16 1.50 18.39
C TRP A 52 -8.78 2.14 18.61
N CYS A 53 -8.10 2.55 17.55
CA CYS A 53 -6.83 3.26 17.67
C CYS A 53 -6.98 4.56 18.47
N GLN A 54 -8.00 5.37 18.19
CA GLN A 54 -8.28 6.61 18.87
C GLN A 54 -8.59 6.40 20.37
N SER A 55 -9.45 5.43 20.69
CA SER A 55 -9.81 5.09 22.09
C SER A 55 -8.61 4.62 22.92
N CYS A 56 -7.63 4.00 22.28
CA CYS A 56 -6.38 3.56 22.89
C CYS A 56 -5.28 4.65 22.95
N GLY A 57 -5.54 5.86 22.43
CA GLY A 57 -4.58 6.95 22.42
C GLY A 57 -3.40 6.75 21.46
N VAL A 58 -3.62 6.03 20.35
CA VAL A 58 -2.59 5.83 19.32
C VAL A 58 -2.26 7.14 18.65
N THR A 59 -0.97 7.51 18.67
CA THR A 59 -0.46 8.73 18.03
C THR A 59 0.18 8.47 16.67
N HIS A 60 0.68 7.24 16.46
CA HIS A 60 1.36 6.85 15.23
C HIS A 60 0.83 5.50 14.76
N PHE A 61 0.51 5.43 13.48
CA PHE A 61 0.05 4.20 12.81
C PHE A 61 1.02 3.82 11.69
N ALA A 62 1.57 2.62 11.72
CA ALA A 62 2.46 2.11 10.69
C ALA A 62 1.81 0.96 9.94
N MET A 63 1.91 0.97 8.61
CA MET A 63 1.49 -0.13 7.75
C MET A 63 2.46 -0.33 6.59
N GLU A 64 2.48 -1.54 6.04
CA GLU A 64 3.33 -1.88 4.90
C GLU A 64 2.67 -1.45 3.58
N SER A 65 3.49 -0.96 2.64
CA SER A 65 3.05 -0.48 1.31
C SER A 65 2.85 -1.61 0.29
N THR A 66 2.35 -2.78 0.72
CA THR A 66 2.17 -3.91 -0.19
C THR A 66 1.00 -3.70 -1.15
N GLY A 67 1.28 -3.69 -2.44
CA GLY A 67 0.28 -3.54 -3.51
C GLY A 67 -0.52 -2.24 -3.42
N ILE A 68 -1.86 -2.37 -3.55
CA ILE A 68 -2.82 -1.26 -3.50
C ILE A 68 -3.67 -1.28 -2.22
N TYR A 69 -3.57 -2.33 -1.40
CA TYR A 69 -4.47 -2.60 -0.28
C TYR A 69 -4.33 -1.61 0.88
N TRP A 70 -3.19 -0.94 1.00
CA TRP A 70 -2.98 0.10 2.00
C TRP A 70 -3.81 1.38 1.76
N LYS A 71 -4.20 1.67 0.50
CA LYS A 71 -4.88 2.93 0.14
C LYS A 71 -6.21 3.12 0.87
N PRO A 72 -7.16 2.16 0.88
CA PRO A 72 -8.41 2.31 1.62
C PRO A 72 -8.19 2.53 3.12
N VAL A 73 -7.22 1.83 3.70
CA VAL A 73 -6.86 1.99 5.12
C VAL A 73 -6.32 3.40 5.37
N PHE A 74 -5.41 3.86 4.51
CA PHE A 74 -4.83 5.20 4.60
C PHE A 74 -5.91 6.27 4.54
N ASN A 75 -6.82 6.21 3.56
CA ASN A 75 -7.85 7.22 3.35
C ASN A 75 -8.79 7.34 4.56
N ILE A 76 -9.17 6.22 5.20
CA ILE A 76 -10.00 6.25 6.41
C ILE A 76 -9.24 6.80 7.63
N LEU A 77 -7.96 6.45 7.77
CA LEU A 77 -7.15 6.88 8.90
C LEU A 77 -6.65 8.33 8.74
N GLU A 78 -6.50 8.84 7.51
CA GLU A 78 -6.06 10.23 7.23
C GLU A 78 -7.03 11.28 7.80
N GLU A 79 -8.30 10.91 8.01
CA GLU A 79 -9.30 11.76 8.68
C GLU A 79 -9.05 11.94 10.19
N SER A 80 -8.07 11.24 10.77
CA SER A 80 -7.73 11.32 12.19
C SER A 80 -6.43 12.09 12.42
N ASP A 81 -6.19 12.51 13.67
CA ASP A 81 -4.94 13.21 14.07
C ASP A 81 -3.72 12.26 14.18
N MET A 82 -3.87 11.01 13.82
CA MET A 82 -2.78 10.03 13.87
C MET A 82 -1.77 10.26 12.76
N LYS A 83 -0.48 10.22 13.10
CA LYS A 83 0.58 10.24 12.11
C LYS A 83 0.71 8.87 11.43
N ILE A 84 0.34 8.79 10.16
CA ILE A 84 0.40 7.56 9.38
C ILE A 84 1.77 7.41 8.73
N ILE A 85 2.39 6.25 8.91
CA ILE A 85 3.71 5.90 8.38
C ILE A 85 3.55 4.70 7.45
N LEU A 86 3.65 4.96 6.16
CA LEU A 86 3.65 3.89 5.14
C LEU A 86 5.08 3.40 4.94
N VAL A 87 5.34 2.14 5.24
CA VAL A 87 6.69 1.57 5.24
C VAL A 87 6.91 0.66 4.03
N ASN A 88 8.09 0.73 3.45
CA ASN A 88 8.46 -0.22 2.39
C ASN A 88 8.85 -1.57 3.03
N ALA A 89 8.24 -2.67 2.53
CA ALA A 89 8.51 -4.04 2.95
C ALA A 89 10.01 -4.39 3.03
N ARG A 90 10.79 -3.91 2.08
CA ARG A 90 12.25 -4.18 2.04
C ARG A 90 12.98 -3.57 3.25
N HIS A 91 12.53 -2.41 3.73
CA HIS A 91 13.14 -1.77 4.90
C HIS A 91 12.83 -2.53 6.18
N VAL A 92 11.60 -3.01 6.34
CA VAL A 92 11.16 -3.80 7.51
C VAL A 92 11.91 -5.13 7.59
N LYS A 93 12.07 -5.82 6.46
CA LYS A 93 12.77 -7.13 6.38
C LYS A 93 14.27 -7.04 6.62
N ASN A 94 14.89 -5.89 6.37
CA ASN A 94 16.33 -5.70 6.57
C ASN A 94 16.71 -5.40 8.03
N VAL A 95 15.76 -5.20 8.94
CA VAL A 95 16.07 -5.00 10.35
C VAL A 95 16.37 -6.35 11.01
N PRO A 96 17.56 -6.56 11.64
CA PRO A 96 17.92 -7.81 12.27
C PRO A 96 16.91 -8.22 13.35
N GLY A 97 16.51 -9.49 13.39
CA GLY A 97 15.60 -10.03 14.42
C GLY A 97 14.26 -10.55 13.91
N HIS A 98 13.90 -10.31 12.65
CA HIS A 98 12.69 -10.86 12.05
C HIS A 98 12.92 -12.31 11.60
N LYS A 99 12.21 -13.25 12.20
CA LYS A 99 12.41 -14.70 11.90
C LYS A 99 11.15 -15.49 11.56
N THR A 100 9.94 -14.91 11.52
CA THR A 100 8.72 -15.68 11.19
C THR A 100 7.57 -14.82 10.65
N ASP A 101 6.90 -15.30 9.58
CA ASP A 101 5.79 -14.68 8.86
C ASP A 101 4.48 -14.47 9.68
N LYS A 102 4.41 -14.95 10.91
CA LYS A 102 3.17 -14.94 11.72
C LYS A 102 3.00 -13.72 12.63
N LYS A 103 3.90 -12.72 12.58
CA LYS A 103 3.88 -11.61 13.54
C LYS A 103 4.27 -10.26 12.94
N ASP A 104 3.92 -10.03 11.69
CA ASP A 104 4.35 -8.81 10.98
C ASP A 104 3.81 -7.54 11.65
N SER A 105 2.55 -7.51 12.10
CA SER A 105 1.98 -6.38 12.83
C SER A 105 2.64 -6.15 14.19
N ILE A 106 2.97 -7.23 14.91
CA ILE A 106 3.66 -7.17 16.21
C ILE A 106 5.09 -6.63 16.04
N TRP A 107 5.79 -7.12 15.02
CA TRP A 107 7.12 -6.65 14.69
C TRP A 107 7.11 -5.19 14.24
N LEU A 108 6.18 -4.85 13.35
CA LEU A 108 6.02 -3.49 12.86
C LEU A 108 5.69 -2.50 13.99
N SER A 109 4.81 -2.90 14.94
CA SER A 109 4.51 -2.08 16.11
C SER A 109 5.73 -1.88 17.02
N LYS A 110 6.59 -2.88 17.17
CA LYS A 110 7.84 -2.79 17.94
C LYS A 110 8.82 -1.82 17.29
N LEU A 111 9.05 -1.94 15.98
CA LEU A 111 9.92 -1.02 15.23
C LEU A 111 9.38 0.41 15.23
N LEU A 112 8.04 0.56 15.20
CA LEU A 112 7.39 1.86 15.26
C LEU A 112 7.70 2.56 16.58
N LEU A 113 7.50 1.90 17.73
CA LEU A 113 7.76 2.48 19.03
C LEU A 113 9.22 2.92 19.19
N SER A 114 10.14 2.20 18.58
CA SER A 114 11.58 2.49 18.62
C SER A 114 12.01 3.58 17.64
N GLY A 115 11.09 4.15 16.85
CA GLY A 115 11.42 5.16 15.85
C GLY A 115 12.27 4.67 14.67
N LEU A 116 12.39 3.36 14.48
CA LEU A 116 13.25 2.76 13.46
C LEU A 116 12.60 2.69 12.07
N LEU A 117 11.32 3.06 11.96
CA LEU A 117 10.61 3.02 10.68
C LEU A 117 10.84 4.29 9.88
N LYS A 118 11.33 4.13 8.66
CA LYS A 118 11.40 5.21 7.68
C LYS A 118 10.15 5.19 6.81
N GLY A 119 9.31 6.23 6.95
CA GLY A 119 8.10 6.39 6.14
C GLY A 119 8.40 6.74 4.68
N SER A 120 7.58 6.21 3.78
CA SER A 120 7.51 6.65 2.40
C SER A 120 6.75 7.97 2.31
N PHE A 121 7.14 8.83 1.38
CA PHE A 121 6.38 10.05 1.10
C PHE A 121 5.05 9.70 0.44
N ILE A 122 3.96 10.16 1.05
CA ILE A 122 2.61 10.05 0.50
C ILE A 122 2.18 11.46 0.08
N PRO A 123 1.90 11.69 -1.21
CA PRO A 123 1.43 12.99 -1.68
C PRO A 123 0.06 13.34 -1.11
N PRO A 124 -0.33 14.63 -1.07
CA PRO A 124 -1.69 15.06 -0.82
C PRO A 124 -2.72 14.39 -1.76
N GLU A 125 -3.98 14.39 -1.38
CA GLU A 125 -5.05 13.64 -2.06
C GLU A 125 -5.18 14.01 -3.53
N ASP A 126 -5.24 15.31 -3.84
CA ASP A 126 -5.30 15.84 -5.21
C ASP A 126 -4.16 15.34 -6.11
N ILE A 127 -2.96 15.29 -5.56
CA ILE A 127 -1.79 14.76 -6.27
C ILE A 127 -1.86 13.23 -6.41
N ARG A 128 -2.44 12.52 -5.42
CA ARG A 128 -2.65 11.06 -5.54
C ARG A 128 -3.63 10.74 -6.65
N GLU A 129 -4.75 11.46 -6.72
CA GLU A 129 -5.76 11.32 -7.79
C GLU A 129 -5.17 11.63 -9.17
N LEU A 130 -4.46 12.75 -9.30
CA LEU A 130 -3.79 13.12 -10.54
C LEU A 130 -2.82 12.04 -11.01
N ARG A 131 -2.02 11.49 -10.09
CA ARG A 131 -1.08 10.40 -10.42
C ARG A 131 -1.79 9.14 -10.89
N ASP A 132 -2.91 8.80 -10.29
CA ASP A 132 -3.70 7.63 -10.70
C ASP A 132 -4.32 7.84 -12.08
N LEU A 133 -4.85 9.03 -12.39
CA LEU A 133 -5.35 9.39 -13.71
C LEU A 133 -4.27 9.36 -14.80
N VAL A 134 -3.09 9.92 -14.51
CA VAL A 134 -1.96 9.91 -15.45
C VAL A 134 -1.47 8.48 -15.72
N ARG A 135 -1.39 7.64 -14.69
CA ARG A 135 -1.02 6.23 -14.83
C ARG A 135 -2.06 5.45 -15.63
N TYR A 136 -3.35 5.71 -15.37
CA TYR A 136 -4.44 5.10 -16.13
C TYR A 136 -4.39 5.50 -17.60
N LYS A 137 -4.25 6.80 -17.90
CA LYS A 137 -4.08 7.31 -19.29
C LYS A 137 -2.91 6.60 -19.99
N LYS A 138 -1.75 6.51 -19.33
CA LYS A 138 -0.59 5.82 -19.89
C LYS A 138 -0.91 4.36 -20.22
N LYS A 139 -1.54 3.63 -19.30
CA LYS A 139 -1.90 2.23 -19.48
C LYS A 139 -2.88 2.02 -20.64
N VAL A 140 -3.89 2.88 -20.75
CA VAL A 140 -4.86 2.83 -21.87
C VAL A 140 -4.17 3.11 -23.21
N THR A 141 -3.24 4.06 -23.24
CA THR A 141 -2.46 4.35 -24.45
C THR A 141 -1.58 3.17 -24.86
N GLU A 142 -0.93 2.50 -23.90
CA GLU A 142 -0.13 1.30 -24.15
C GLU A 142 -1.00 0.13 -24.64
N GLN A 143 -2.18 -0.06 -24.06
CA GLN A 143 -3.14 -1.08 -24.50
C GLN A 143 -3.61 -0.82 -25.92
N ARG A 144 -4.00 0.43 -26.26
CA ARG A 144 -4.38 0.82 -27.62
C ARG A 144 -3.26 0.48 -28.63
N SER A 145 -2.02 0.83 -28.30
CA SER A 145 -0.87 0.53 -29.17
C SER A 145 -0.66 -0.98 -29.33
N SER A 146 -0.86 -1.74 -28.27
CA SER A 146 -0.75 -3.20 -28.29
C SER A 146 -1.83 -3.82 -29.19
N GLU A 147 -3.08 -3.39 -29.09
CA GLU A 147 -4.18 -3.87 -29.94
C GLU A 147 -3.95 -3.50 -31.41
N LYS A 148 -3.50 -2.28 -31.69
CA LYS A 148 -3.12 -1.85 -33.03
C LYS A 148 -2.04 -2.78 -33.65
N ASN A 149 -0.99 -3.08 -32.88
CA ASN A 149 0.05 -3.99 -33.32
C ASN A 149 -0.48 -5.43 -33.54
N ARG A 150 -1.47 -5.86 -32.75
CA ARG A 150 -2.11 -7.18 -32.90
C ARG A 150 -2.89 -7.24 -34.22
N ILE A 151 -3.66 -6.21 -34.56
CA ILE A 151 -4.37 -6.09 -35.83
C ILE A 151 -3.40 -6.17 -37.00
N ILE A 152 -2.33 -5.37 -36.96
CA ILE A 152 -1.30 -5.37 -38.02
C ILE A 152 -0.70 -6.76 -38.21
N LYS A 153 -0.33 -7.46 -37.14
CA LYS A 153 0.23 -8.81 -37.21
C LYS A 153 -0.76 -9.82 -37.83
N THR A 154 -2.03 -9.76 -37.41
CA THR A 154 -3.06 -10.64 -37.98
C THR A 154 -3.23 -10.42 -39.47
N LEU A 155 -3.18 -9.16 -39.95
CA LEU A 155 -3.24 -8.86 -41.38
C LEU A 155 -1.98 -9.31 -42.13
N GLU A 156 -0.81 -9.14 -41.52
CA GLU A 156 0.47 -9.64 -42.07
C GLU A 156 0.46 -11.17 -42.23
N ASP A 157 -0.14 -11.91 -41.30
CA ASP A 157 -0.29 -13.38 -41.39
C ASP A 157 -1.13 -13.76 -42.61
N CYS A 158 -2.07 -12.93 -43.05
CA CYS A 158 -2.86 -13.07 -44.25
C CYS A 158 -2.19 -12.47 -45.51
N ASN A 159 -0.94 -12.03 -45.41
CA ASN A 159 -0.22 -11.31 -46.47
C ASN A 159 -0.89 -9.99 -46.93
N ILE A 160 -1.64 -9.35 -46.01
CA ILE A 160 -2.27 -8.03 -46.23
C ILE A 160 -1.35 -6.97 -45.64
N LYS A 161 -0.67 -6.21 -46.50
CA LYS A 161 0.32 -5.18 -46.14
C LYS A 161 -0.36 -3.84 -45.87
N LEU A 162 -1.20 -3.77 -44.83
CA LEU A 162 -1.97 -2.55 -44.51
C LEU A 162 -1.08 -1.33 -44.23
N SER A 163 0.05 -1.53 -43.59
CA SER A 163 1.03 -0.48 -43.26
C SER A 163 1.70 0.15 -44.50
N SER A 164 1.65 -0.50 -45.67
CA SER A 164 2.15 0.06 -46.92
C SER A 164 1.18 1.04 -47.59
N VAL A 165 -0.10 1.00 -47.20
CA VAL A 165 -1.19 1.79 -47.80
C VAL A 165 -1.69 2.87 -46.82
N LEU A 166 -1.73 2.57 -45.54
CA LEU A 166 -2.23 3.48 -44.49
C LEU A 166 -1.09 3.84 -43.51
N THR A 167 -0.88 5.14 -43.38
CA THR A 167 0.04 5.69 -42.39
C THR A 167 -0.48 5.49 -40.95
N ASN A 168 -1.81 5.45 -40.79
CA ASN A 168 -2.46 5.29 -39.49
C ASN A 168 -3.59 4.27 -39.59
N VAL A 169 -3.43 3.09 -38.97
CA VAL A 169 -4.38 1.96 -39.04
C VAL A 169 -5.69 2.26 -38.29
N ASP A 170 -5.67 3.17 -37.35
CA ASP A 170 -6.83 3.60 -36.55
C ASP A 170 -7.31 5.03 -36.88
N GLY A 171 -6.86 5.58 -38.03
CA GLY A 171 -7.35 6.82 -38.56
C GLY A 171 -8.81 6.69 -39.01
N ALA A 172 -9.60 7.74 -38.79
CA ALA A 172 -10.94 7.81 -39.41
C ALA A 172 -10.77 7.73 -40.93
N VAL A 173 -11.38 6.71 -41.53
CA VAL A 173 -11.59 6.69 -42.95
C VAL A 173 -12.69 7.72 -43.20
N GLY A 174 -12.30 8.89 -43.77
CA GLY A 174 -13.22 9.89 -44.23
C GLY A 174 -13.96 9.38 -45.46
#